data_f508859ac50286f7424587c6b4561fc7
#
_entry.id   f508859ac50286f7424587c6b4561fc7
#
_cell.length_a   1.000
_cell.length_b   1.000
_cell.length_c   1.000
_cell.angle_alpha   90.00
_cell.angle_beta   90.00
_cell.angle_gamma   90.00
#
_symmetry.space_group_name_H-M   'P 1'
#
loop_
_entity.id
_entity.type
_entity.pdbx_description
1 polymer ?
#
loop_
_entity_poly.entity_id
_entity_poly.type
_entity_poly.pdbx_seq_one_letter_code
_entity_poly.pdbx_strand_id
1 'polypeptide(L)'
;ASTNLLLRGIVIGGEELHNNPHTYPTAAKFSVKPYEFDIGWAYIRLMQAIGWARVKKVPPRLQLGDVKPVADEKTLEALIAHRYEVMASYARGVRQACKAEMAALRARQADASVLKAARRWLHRDAEKVPAIALPQLVQARAASPVLDKMITMREELRQLWLNTSHSREQLTADLQAWCRRAEDSGIAALRDFSMRLRAAQP
;
A
#
# COMPACT_ATOMS: atom_id res chain seq x y z
N ALA A 1 -14.74 -7.89 -9.48
CA ALA A 1 -13.43 -7.30 -9.28
C ALA A 1 -12.45 -7.97 -10.22
N SER A 2 -11.86 -7.24 -11.16
CA SER A 2 -10.84 -7.79 -12.07
C SER A 2 -9.51 -7.94 -11.31
N THR A 3 -8.78 -9.01 -11.63
CA THR A 3 -7.45 -9.27 -11.07
C THR A 3 -6.46 -9.40 -12.21
N ASN A 4 -5.18 -9.01 -11.95
CA ASN A 4 -4.13 -9.25 -12.93
C ASN A 4 -3.91 -10.76 -13.07
N LEU A 5 -3.92 -11.25 -14.31
CA LEU A 5 -3.76 -12.67 -14.63
C LEU A 5 -2.33 -13.13 -14.38
N LEU A 6 -1.35 -12.33 -14.78
CA LEU A 6 0.08 -12.55 -14.57
C LEU A 6 0.74 -11.28 -14.04
N LEU A 7 1.89 -11.45 -13.35
CA LEU A 7 2.68 -10.31 -12.83
C LEU A 7 3.59 -9.66 -13.89
N ARG A 8 3.67 -10.25 -15.09
CA ARG A 8 4.48 -9.77 -16.21
C ARG A 8 3.62 -9.67 -17.45
N GLY A 9 3.43 -8.47 -17.96
CA GLY A 9 2.70 -8.18 -19.18
C GLY A 9 3.55 -8.41 -20.43
N ILE A 10 3.91 -9.67 -20.71
CA ILE A 10 4.85 -10.04 -21.80
C ILE A 10 4.11 -10.64 -22.99
N VAL A 11 3.06 -11.43 -22.76
CA VAL A 11 2.46 -12.27 -23.81
C VAL A 11 1.45 -11.50 -24.65
N ILE A 12 0.61 -10.65 -24.03
CA ILE A 12 -0.47 -9.91 -24.70
C ILE A 12 -0.26 -8.38 -24.60
N GLY A 13 1.01 -7.93 -24.70
CA GLY A 13 1.32 -6.48 -24.74
C GLY A 13 0.98 -5.68 -23.49
N GLY A 14 0.83 -6.34 -22.32
CA GLY A 14 0.50 -5.70 -21.04
C GLY A 14 -0.96 -5.94 -20.58
N GLU A 15 -1.81 -6.54 -21.41
CA GLU A 15 -3.22 -6.81 -21.05
C GLU A 15 -3.37 -7.84 -19.92
N GLU A 16 -2.34 -8.62 -19.62
CA GLU A 16 -2.30 -9.50 -18.45
C GLU A 16 -2.38 -8.71 -17.12
N LEU A 17 -2.04 -7.43 -17.14
CA LEU A 17 -2.21 -6.48 -16.03
C LEU A 17 -3.64 -5.91 -15.99
N HIS A 18 -4.63 -6.75 -16.27
CA HIS A 18 -6.03 -6.40 -16.58
C HIS A 18 -6.72 -5.46 -15.57
N ASN A 19 -6.34 -5.52 -14.30
CA ASN A 19 -6.91 -4.62 -13.29
C ASN A 19 -6.43 -3.16 -13.40
N ASN A 20 -5.25 -2.93 -13.96
CA ASN A 20 -4.62 -1.60 -14.00
C ASN A 20 -5.28 -0.67 -15.03
N PRO A 21 -5.62 -1.11 -16.28
CA PRO A 21 -6.38 -0.31 -17.24
C PRO A 21 -7.76 0.10 -16.74
N HIS A 22 -8.42 -0.74 -15.93
CA HIS A 22 -9.71 -0.37 -15.33
C HIS A 22 -9.56 0.72 -14.26
N THR A 23 -8.40 0.82 -13.62
CA THR A 23 -8.11 1.86 -12.63
C THR A 23 -7.73 3.19 -13.30
N TYR A 24 -6.97 3.12 -14.40
CA TYR A 24 -6.48 4.28 -15.16
C TYR A 24 -6.72 4.12 -16.66
N PRO A 25 -7.97 4.20 -17.15
CA PRO A 25 -8.34 3.82 -18.53
C PRO A 25 -7.70 4.71 -19.61
N THR A 26 -7.22 5.88 -19.25
CA THR A 26 -6.59 6.83 -20.21
C THR A 26 -5.05 6.84 -20.15
N ALA A 27 -4.45 6.01 -19.31
CA ALA A 27 -3.00 5.97 -19.15
C ALA A 27 -2.34 5.03 -20.17
N ALA A 28 -1.26 5.47 -20.79
CA ALA A 28 -0.49 4.68 -21.75
C ALA A 28 0.35 3.58 -21.08
N LYS A 29 0.54 3.64 -19.77
CA LYS A 29 1.31 2.68 -18.99
C LYS A 29 0.38 1.80 -18.17
N PHE A 30 0.40 0.50 -18.40
CA PHE A 30 -0.43 -0.48 -17.68
C PHE A 30 0.22 -0.97 -16.39
N SER A 31 1.55 -0.98 -16.29
CA SER A 31 2.23 -1.32 -15.04
C SER A 31 2.12 -0.16 -14.03
N VAL A 32 1.50 -0.41 -12.88
CA VAL A 32 1.38 0.55 -11.78
C VAL A 32 2.41 0.25 -10.70
N LYS A 33 2.70 -1.03 -10.46
CA LYS A 33 3.64 -1.46 -9.43
C LYS A 33 5.06 -1.63 -9.99
N PRO A 34 6.11 -1.39 -9.18
CA PRO A 34 7.50 -1.41 -9.64
C PRO A 34 8.01 -2.80 -10.07
N TYR A 35 7.30 -3.87 -9.68
CA TYR A 35 7.64 -5.25 -10.06
C TYR A 35 6.80 -5.78 -11.24
N GLU A 36 5.86 -4.99 -11.74
CA GLU A 36 5.07 -5.31 -12.92
C GLU A 36 5.87 -4.92 -14.16
N PHE A 37 6.25 -5.90 -14.97
CA PHE A 37 6.89 -5.64 -16.25
C PHE A 37 5.80 -5.47 -17.33
N ASP A 38 5.87 -4.39 -18.07
CA ASP A 38 4.94 -4.00 -19.10
C ASP A 38 5.71 -3.83 -20.42
N ILE A 39 5.61 -4.82 -21.28
CA ILE A 39 6.32 -4.82 -22.56
C ILE A 39 5.76 -3.75 -23.50
N GLY A 40 4.45 -3.50 -23.45
CA GLY A 40 3.81 -2.44 -24.25
C GLY A 40 4.37 -1.07 -23.88
N TRP A 41 4.55 -0.81 -22.57
CA TRP A 41 5.20 0.41 -22.11
C TRP A 41 6.67 0.50 -22.53
N ALA A 42 7.42 -0.59 -22.53
CA ALA A 42 8.79 -0.61 -23.01
C ALA A 42 8.88 -0.24 -24.50
N TYR A 43 7.98 -0.76 -25.36
CA TYR A 43 7.87 -0.36 -26.76
C TYR A 43 7.49 1.11 -26.94
N ILE A 44 6.51 1.61 -26.17
CA ILE A 44 6.11 3.03 -26.22
C ILE A 44 7.31 3.92 -25.86
N ARG A 45 8.10 3.55 -24.85
CA ARG A 45 9.30 4.30 -24.45
C ARG A 45 10.38 4.27 -25.53
N LEU A 46 10.58 3.14 -26.20
CA LEU A 46 11.51 3.03 -27.31
C LEU A 46 11.06 3.93 -28.48
N MET A 47 9.79 3.86 -28.87
CA MET A 47 9.24 4.71 -29.93
C MET A 47 9.29 6.20 -29.55
N GLN A 48 9.12 6.55 -28.27
CA GLN A 48 9.28 7.92 -27.80
C GLN A 48 10.74 8.38 -27.94
N ALA A 49 11.72 7.52 -27.65
CA ALA A 49 13.13 7.84 -27.75
C ALA A 49 13.57 8.12 -29.21
N ILE A 50 12.97 7.43 -30.18
CA ILE A 50 13.23 7.66 -31.64
C ILE A 50 12.28 8.71 -32.23
N GLY A 51 11.45 9.37 -31.44
CA GLY A 51 10.57 10.47 -31.89
C GLY A 51 9.26 10.02 -32.56
N TRP A 52 8.98 8.72 -32.65
CA TRP A 52 7.79 8.17 -33.33
C TRP A 52 6.52 8.15 -32.47
N ALA A 53 6.64 8.29 -31.15
CA ALA A 53 5.50 8.32 -30.25
C ALA A 53 5.59 9.47 -29.25
N ARG A 54 4.43 10.01 -28.87
CA ARG A 54 4.28 10.99 -27.79
C ARG A 54 3.38 10.42 -26.72
N VAL A 55 3.90 10.24 -25.52
CA VAL A 55 3.10 9.81 -24.37
C VAL A 55 2.26 10.99 -23.88
N LYS A 56 0.92 10.86 -23.95
CA LYS A 56 -0.02 11.91 -23.51
C LYS A 56 -0.28 11.86 -22.01
N LYS A 57 -0.45 10.65 -21.46
CA LYS A 57 -0.78 10.46 -20.03
C LYS A 57 -0.09 9.20 -19.49
N VAL A 58 0.46 9.30 -18.31
CA VAL A 58 0.91 8.16 -17.48
C VAL A 58 0.06 8.14 -16.21
N PRO A 59 -0.05 7.00 -15.51
CA PRO A 59 -0.69 6.99 -14.21
C PRO A 59 -0.06 8.06 -13.31
N PRO A 60 -0.86 8.92 -12.67
CA PRO A 60 -0.33 9.93 -11.78
C PRO A 60 0.45 9.23 -10.65
N ARG A 61 1.48 9.86 -10.13
CA ARG A 61 2.23 9.42 -8.95
C ARG A 61 1.89 10.34 -7.80
N LEU A 62 1.80 9.78 -6.62
CA LEU A 62 1.64 10.57 -5.40
C LEU A 62 2.80 11.57 -5.29
N GLN A 63 2.48 12.84 -5.30
CA GLN A 63 3.45 13.90 -5.08
C GLN A 63 3.59 14.13 -3.58
N LEU A 64 4.84 14.34 -3.14
CA LEU A 64 5.15 14.67 -1.75
C LEU A 64 5.71 16.09 -1.74
N GLY A 65 5.08 16.94 -0.97
CA GLY A 65 5.54 18.30 -0.69
C GLY A 65 6.05 18.44 0.75
N ASP A 66 5.92 19.61 1.32
CA ASP A 66 6.25 19.85 2.71
C ASP A 66 5.28 19.14 3.65
N VAL A 67 5.80 18.67 4.78
CA VAL A 67 4.99 17.98 5.80
C VAL A 67 4.05 19.00 6.45
N LYS A 68 2.76 18.85 6.23
CA LYS A 68 1.75 19.70 6.87
C LYS A 68 1.63 19.35 8.37
N PRO A 69 1.35 20.33 9.24
CA PRO A 69 1.11 20.06 10.66
C PRO A 69 -0.09 19.14 10.89
N VAL A 70 -1.11 19.25 10.02
CA VAL A 70 -2.32 18.42 10.07
C VAL A 70 -2.71 18.03 8.64
N ALA A 71 -3.20 16.81 8.46
CA ALA A 71 -3.75 16.36 7.18
C ALA A 71 -5.04 17.14 6.87
N ASP A 72 -5.13 17.69 5.69
CA ASP A 72 -6.31 18.44 5.19
C ASP A 72 -7.11 17.61 4.16
N GLU A 73 -8.20 18.19 3.67
CA GLU A 73 -9.05 17.54 2.68
C GLU A 73 -8.32 17.26 1.36
N LYS A 74 -7.41 18.14 0.94
CA LYS A 74 -6.58 17.93 -0.26
C LYS A 74 -5.63 16.74 -0.08
N THR A 75 -5.06 16.60 1.13
CA THR A 75 -4.25 15.43 1.49
C THR A 75 -5.09 14.16 1.41
N LEU A 76 -6.30 14.14 1.97
CA LEU A 76 -7.20 13.00 1.87
C LEU A 76 -7.52 12.63 0.42
N GLU A 77 -7.85 13.61 -0.43
CA GLU A 77 -8.14 13.40 -1.84
C GLU A 77 -6.96 12.78 -2.59
N ALA A 78 -5.75 13.29 -2.39
CA ALA A 78 -4.53 12.72 -2.95
C ALA A 78 -4.31 11.27 -2.50
N LEU A 79 -4.51 10.97 -1.21
CA LEU A 79 -4.35 9.63 -0.66
C LEU A 79 -5.40 8.64 -1.18
N ILE A 80 -6.66 9.06 -1.34
CA ILE A 80 -7.72 8.23 -1.93
C ILE A 80 -7.40 7.92 -3.40
N ALA A 81 -6.99 8.92 -4.18
CA ALA A 81 -6.59 8.75 -5.58
C ALA A 81 -5.43 7.75 -5.73
N HIS A 82 -4.49 7.78 -4.79
CA HIS A 82 -3.27 6.95 -4.80
C HIS A 82 -3.28 5.81 -3.77
N ARG A 83 -4.45 5.38 -3.29
CA ARG A 83 -4.60 4.39 -2.21
C ARG A 83 -3.73 3.14 -2.33
N TYR A 84 -3.54 2.61 -3.54
CA TYR A 84 -2.69 1.42 -3.75
C TYR A 84 -1.21 1.72 -3.54
N GLU A 85 -0.73 2.89 -3.98
CA GLU A 85 0.64 3.34 -3.77
C GLU A 85 0.89 3.61 -2.28
N VAL A 86 -0.06 4.23 -1.60
CA VAL A 86 -0.04 4.49 -0.15
C VAL A 86 0.08 3.18 0.62
N MET A 87 -0.76 2.19 0.33
CA MET A 87 -0.70 0.87 0.99
C MET A 87 0.61 0.12 0.72
N ALA A 88 1.13 0.20 -0.51
CA ALA A 88 2.44 -0.36 -0.85
C ALA A 88 3.58 0.37 -0.14
N SER A 89 3.48 1.69 0.03
CA SER A 89 4.45 2.51 0.78
C SER A 89 4.42 2.16 2.27
N TYR A 90 3.22 1.98 2.84
CA TYR A 90 3.06 1.50 4.22
C TYR A 90 3.81 0.18 4.44
N ALA A 91 3.52 -0.84 3.61
CA ALA A 91 4.16 -2.15 3.72
C ALA A 91 5.69 -2.08 3.62
N ARG A 92 6.23 -1.18 2.76
CA ARG A 92 7.68 -0.94 2.67
C ARG A 92 8.23 -0.26 3.93
N GLY A 93 7.53 0.75 4.44
CA GLY A 93 7.95 1.53 5.62
C GLY A 93 8.05 0.66 6.87
N VAL A 94 7.05 -0.19 7.13
CA VAL A 94 7.04 -1.05 8.33
C VAL A 94 7.89 -2.32 8.19
N ARG A 95 8.44 -2.59 7.00
CA ARG A 95 9.14 -3.86 6.71
C ARG A 95 10.30 -4.16 7.64
N GLN A 96 11.10 -3.16 7.97
CA GLN A 96 12.27 -3.35 8.85
C GLN A 96 11.84 -3.59 10.30
N ALA A 97 10.88 -2.82 10.81
CA ALA A 97 10.31 -3.02 12.13
C ALA A 97 9.69 -4.42 12.26
N CYS A 98 8.95 -4.86 11.25
CA CYS A 98 8.40 -6.21 11.23
C CYS A 98 9.47 -7.30 11.21
N LYS A 99 10.57 -7.11 10.46
CA LYS A 99 11.69 -8.06 10.48
C LYS A 99 12.35 -8.16 11.85
N ALA A 100 12.53 -7.03 12.53
CA ALA A 100 13.10 -7.01 13.87
C ALA A 100 12.21 -7.75 14.87
N GLU A 101 10.89 -7.49 14.85
CA GLU A 101 9.93 -8.20 15.69
C GLU A 101 9.90 -9.72 15.41
N MET A 102 9.91 -10.11 14.14
CA MET A 102 9.97 -11.52 13.77
C MET A 102 11.27 -12.20 14.24
N ALA A 103 12.40 -11.48 14.24
CA ALA A 103 13.66 -12.01 14.78
C ALA A 103 13.55 -12.20 16.31
N ALA A 104 12.96 -11.24 17.02
CA ALA A 104 12.71 -11.35 18.45
C ALA A 104 11.77 -12.52 18.79
N LEU A 105 10.71 -12.73 18.02
CA LEU A 105 9.80 -13.87 18.18
C LEU A 105 10.50 -15.20 17.92
N ARG A 106 11.39 -15.28 16.92
CA ARG A 106 12.21 -16.49 16.67
C ARG A 106 13.14 -16.80 17.85
N ALA A 107 13.76 -15.78 18.42
CA ALA A 107 14.60 -15.96 19.60
C ALA A 107 13.82 -16.49 20.81
N ARG A 108 12.50 -16.24 20.87
CA ARG A 108 11.57 -16.76 21.87
C ARG A 108 10.97 -18.11 21.48
N GLN A 109 11.52 -18.80 20.47
CA GLN A 109 11.07 -20.11 19.97
C GLN A 109 9.61 -20.13 19.45
N ALA A 110 9.13 -19.00 18.90
CA ALA A 110 7.83 -18.97 18.26
C ALA A 110 7.78 -19.91 17.04
N ASP A 111 6.62 -20.55 16.85
CA ASP A 111 6.39 -21.49 15.77
C ASP A 111 6.64 -20.85 14.38
N ALA A 112 7.29 -21.60 13.49
CA ALA A 112 7.57 -21.15 12.13
C ALA A 112 6.30 -20.82 11.33
N SER A 113 5.18 -21.48 11.63
CA SER A 113 3.88 -21.20 11.01
C SER A 113 3.35 -19.81 11.40
N VAL A 114 3.51 -19.42 12.66
CA VAL A 114 3.16 -18.10 13.21
C VAL A 114 3.97 -17.00 12.52
N LEU A 115 5.28 -17.20 12.37
CA LEU A 115 6.17 -16.26 11.70
C LEU A 115 5.82 -16.11 10.21
N LYS A 116 5.47 -17.22 9.54
CA LYS A 116 5.04 -17.23 8.15
C LYS A 116 3.71 -16.49 7.97
N ALA A 117 2.77 -16.67 8.88
CA ALA A 117 1.49 -15.97 8.89
C ALA A 117 1.69 -14.46 9.06
N ALA A 118 2.47 -14.01 10.05
CA ALA A 118 2.79 -12.61 10.29
C ALA A 118 3.42 -11.94 9.05
N ARG A 119 4.40 -12.60 8.41
CA ARG A 119 5.04 -12.09 7.19
C ARG A 119 4.08 -11.98 6.01
N ARG A 120 3.18 -12.95 5.84
CA ARG A 120 2.22 -12.98 4.75
C ARG A 120 1.22 -11.85 4.89
N TRP A 121 0.81 -11.55 6.10
CA TRP A 121 -0.21 -10.56 6.40
C TRP A 121 0.20 -9.11 6.09
N LEU A 122 1.46 -8.77 6.22
CA LEU A 122 1.97 -7.45 5.83
C LEU A 122 1.78 -7.12 4.34
N HIS A 123 1.62 -8.15 3.51
CA HIS A 123 1.54 -8.01 2.06
C HIS A 123 0.17 -8.36 1.47
N ARG A 124 -0.78 -8.83 2.28
CA ARG A 124 -2.11 -9.24 1.81
C ARG A 124 -3.22 -8.54 2.59
N ASP A 125 -4.34 -8.33 1.92
CA ASP A 125 -5.56 -7.84 2.55
C ASP A 125 -6.17 -8.93 3.44
N ALA A 126 -6.80 -8.52 4.55
CA ALA A 126 -7.39 -9.46 5.53
C ALA A 126 -8.35 -10.46 4.87
N GLU A 127 -9.14 -10.00 3.90
CA GLU A 127 -10.10 -10.82 3.14
C GLU A 127 -9.45 -11.90 2.27
N LYS A 128 -8.14 -11.74 1.96
CA LYS A 128 -7.37 -12.70 1.14
C LYS A 128 -6.53 -13.66 1.98
N VAL A 129 -6.64 -13.59 3.31
CA VAL A 129 -5.97 -14.52 4.21
C VAL A 129 -6.79 -15.81 4.27
N PRO A 130 -6.21 -16.97 3.92
CA PRO A 130 -6.92 -18.24 4.05
C PRO A 130 -7.37 -18.48 5.49
N ALA A 131 -8.56 -19.02 5.69
CA ALA A 131 -9.12 -19.31 7.01
C ALA A 131 -8.16 -20.15 7.89
N ILE A 132 -7.43 -21.07 7.28
CA ILE A 132 -6.43 -21.91 7.96
C ILE A 132 -5.24 -21.11 8.54
N ALA A 133 -4.99 -19.90 8.07
CA ALA A 133 -3.90 -19.05 8.56
C ALA A 133 -4.35 -18.04 9.63
N LEU A 134 -5.64 -17.91 9.89
CA LEU A 134 -6.19 -16.98 10.88
C LEU A 134 -5.74 -17.29 12.32
N PRO A 135 -5.75 -18.54 12.80
CA PRO A 135 -5.28 -18.85 14.16
C PRO A 135 -3.81 -18.47 14.38
N GLN A 136 -2.94 -18.75 13.40
CA GLN A 136 -1.52 -18.38 13.49
C GLN A 136 -1.33 -16.85 13.47
N LEU A 137 -2.19 -16.13 12.76
CA LEU A 137 -2.17 -14.67 12.76
C LEU A 137 -2.57 -14.11 14.13
N VAL A 138 -3.63 -14.65 14.74
CA VAL A 138 -4.05 -14.27 16.10
C VAL A 138 -2.92 -14.52 17.10
N GLN A 139 -2.25 -15.67 17.01
CA GLN A 139 -1.10 -15.98 17.86
C GLN A 139 0.06 -14.99 17.64
N ALA A 140 0.38 -14.63 16.39
CA ALA A 140 1.42 -13.65 16.07
C ALA A 140 1.11 -12.27 16.67
N ARG A 141 -0.14 -11.84 16.59
CA ARG A 141 -0.63 -10.57 17.18
C ARG A 141 -0.53 -10.59 18.71
N ALA A 142 -0.95 -11.68 19.33
CA ALA A 142 -0.86 -11.86 20.79
C ALA A 142 0.60 -11.90 21.28
N ALA A 143 1.51 -12.45 20.49
CA ALA A 143 2.92 -12.59 20.84
C ALA A 143 3.74 -11.30 20.70
N SER A 144 3.29 -10.33 19.90
CA SER A 144 4.00 -9.05 19.70
C SER A 144 3.01 -7.89 19.59
N PRO A 145 2.92 -7.03 20.62
CA PRO A 145 2.13 -5.79 20.57
C PRO A 145 2.53 -4.85 19.42
N VAL A 146 3.81 -4.86 19.02
CA VAL A 146 4.31 -4.06 17.90
C VAL A 146 3.75 -4.57 16.57
N LEU A 147 3.77 -5.89 16.34
CA LEU A 147 3.14 -6.48 15.16
C LEU A 147 1.63 -6.24 15.14
N ASP A 148 0.96 -6.42 16.28
CA ASP A 148 -0.48 -6.17 16.40
C ASP A 148 -0.80 -4.72 16.04
N LYS A 149 -0.06 -3.77 16.59
CA LYS A 149 -0.24 -2.34 16.28
C LYS A 149 -0.04 -2.02 14.81
N MET A 150 1.03 -2.55 14.18
CA MET A 150 1.29 -2.34 12.75
C MET A 150 0.18 -2.92 11.87
N ILE A 151 -0.34 -4.10 12.22
CA ILE A 151 -1.43 -4.77 11.51
C ILE A 151 -2.73 -3.96 11.65
N THR A 152 -3.08 -3.58 12.87
CA THR A 152 -4.27 -2.78 13.16
C THR A 152 -4.25 -1.44 12.41
N MET A 153 -3.15 -0.71 12.51
CA MET A 153 -2.98 0.57 11.84
C MET A 153 -3.08 0.45 10.31
N ARG A 154 -2.60 -0.65 9.73
CA ARG A 154 -2.76 -0.93 8.31
C ARG A 154 -4.22 -1.14 7.93
N GLU A 155 -4.94 -1.91 8.71
CA GLU A 155 -6.35 -2.21 8.45
C GLU A 155 -7.23 -0.96 8.60
N GLU A 156 -7.00 -0.18 9.66
CA GLU A 156 -7.69 1.11 9.84
C GLU A 156 -7.45 2.06 8.65
N LEU A 157 -6.20 2.17 8.19
CA LEU A 157 -5.87 2.98 7.01
C LEU A 157 -6.60 2.49 5.75
N ARG A 158 -6.74 1.17 5.59
CA ARG A 158 -7.50 0.57 4.49
C ARG A 158 -8.98 0.89 4.58
N GLN A 159 -9.55 0.87 5.78
CA GLN A 159 -10.97 1.18 5.98
C GLN A 159 -11.32 2.62 5.60
N LEU A 160 -10.40 3.57 5.72
CA LEU A 160 -10.64 4.96 5.30
C LEU A 160 -11.11 5.07 3.84
N TRP A 161 -10.54 4.24 2.93
CA TRP A 161 -10.95 4.28 1.51
C TRP A 161 -12.10 3.36 1.15
N LEU A 162 -12.45 2.44 2.02
CA LEU A 162 -13.60 1.54 1.82
C LEU A 162 -14.88 2.14 2.37
N ASN A 163 -14.77 3.13 3.25
CA ASN A 163 -15.91 3.73 3.93
C ASN A 163 -16.59 4.78 3.05
N THR A 164 -17.52 4.33 2.22
CA THR A 164 -18.28 5.18 1.30
C THR A 164 -19.45 5.91 1.96
N SER A 165 -19.74 5.63 3.24
CA SER A 165 -20.85 6.24 3.99
C SER A 165 -20.45 7.48 4.77
N HIS A 166 -19.15 7.72 4.99
CA HIS A 166 -18.67 8.89 5.72
C HIS A 166 -18.57 10.13 4.81
N SER A 167 -18.84 11.30 5.39
CA SER A 167 -18.60 12.57 4.71
C SER A 167 -17.09 12.84 4.56
N ARG A 168 -16.71 13.75 3.68
CA ARG A 168 -15.30 14.13 3.51
C ARG A 168 -14.68 14.67 4.79
N GLU A 169 -15.44 15.47 5.55
CA GLU A 169 -15.01 16.01 6.83
C GLU A 169 -14.73 14.88 7.84
N GLN A 170 -15.63 13.88 7.91
CA GLN A 170 -15.44 12.70 8.77
C GLN A 170 -14.21 11.91 8.38
N LEU A 171 -14.02 11.63 7.08
CA LEU A 171 -12.82 10.91 6.59
C LEU A 171 -11.54 11.70 6.86
N THR A 172 -11.58 13.03 6.76
CA THR A 172 -10.42 13.88 7.10
C THR A 172 -10.11 13.83 8.59
N ALA A 173 -11.13 13.88 9.45
CA ALA A 173 -10.98 13.74 10.89
C ALA A 173 -10.44 12.33 11.27
N ASP A 174 -10.93 11.28 10.62
CA ASP A 174 -10.44 9.90 10.81
C ASP A 174 -8.98 9.76 10.39
N LEU A 175 -8.58 10.37 9.26
CA LEU A 175 -7.18 10.41 8.81
C LEU A 175 -6.29 11.14 9.81
N GLN A 176 -6.74 12.29 10.34
CA GLN A 176 -6.01 13.04 11.36
C GLN A 176 -5.85 12.22 12.66
N ALA A 177 -6.92 11.55 13.08
CA ALA A 177 -6.90 10.68 14.24
C ALA A 177 -5.94 9.49 14.03
N TRP A 178 -5.94 8.93 12.82
CA TRP A 178 -4.99 7.89 12.43
C TRP A 178 -3.53 8.38 12.52
N CYS A 179 -3.23 9.56 11.99
CA CYS A 179 -1.89 10.14 12.04
C CYS A 179 -1.43 10.34 13.50
N ARG A 180 -2.29 10.89 14.37
CA ARG A 180 -1.97 11.03 15.81
C ARG A 180 -1.65 9.68 16.45
N ARG A 181 -2.50 8.65 16.27
CA ARG A 181 -2.25 7.31 16.81
C ARG A 181 -0.97 6.68 16.27
N ALA A 182 -0.60 6.95 15.02
CA ALA A 182 0.66 6.48 14.43
C ALA A 182 1.87 7.14 15.11
N GLU A 183 1.81 8.44 15.34
CA GLU A 183 2.87 9.21 16.00
C GLU A 183 3.02 8.85 17.49
N ASP A 184 1.91 8.66 18.19
CA ASP A 184 1.86 8.28 19.62
C ASP A 184 2.19 6.79 19.86
N SER A 185 2.28 5.98 18.81
CA SER A 185 2.51 4.53 18.94
C SER A 185 3.88 4.13 19.47
N GLY A 186 4.84 5.05 19.51
CA GLY A 186 6.24 4.76 19.83
C GLY A 186 7.01 3.99 18.75
N ILE A 187 6.36 3.64 17.62
CA ILE A 187 6.96 2.91 16.51
C ILE A 187 7.44 3.91 15.44
N ALA A 188 8.75 4.08 15.32
CA ALA A 188 9.35 5.05 14.40
C ALA A 188 8.84 4.91 12.96
N ALA A 189 8.67 3.68 12.47
CA ALA A 189 8.16 3.41 11.12
C ALA A 189 6.74 3.93 10.89
N LEU A 190 5.86 3.91 11.89
CA LEU A 190 4.50 4.46 11.82
C LEU A 190 4.52 5.98 11.84
N ARG A 191 5.34 6.58 12.70
CA ARG A 191 5.54 8.03 12.76
C ARG A 191 6.07 8.57 11.43
N ASP A 192 7.11 7.95 10.87
CA ASP A 192 7.70 8.37 9.60
C ASP A 192 6.70 8.23 8.44
N PHE A 193 5.85 7.19 8.50
CA PHE A 193 4.79 7.02 7.52
C PHE A 193 3.68 8.06 7.68
N SER A 194 3.28 8.44 8.90
CA SER A 194 2.35 9.54 9.17
C SER A 194 2.84 10.86 8.56
N MET A 195 4.11 11.20 8.76
CA MET A 195 4.71 12.39 8.14
C MET A 195 4.62 12.35 6.62
N ARG A 196 4.86 11.19 5.98
CA ARG A 196 4.70 11.03 4.53
C ARG A 196 3.24 11.22 4.08
N LEU A 197 2.27 10.72 4.83
CA LEU A 197 0.86 10.96 4.52
C LEU A 197 0.52 12.46 4.55
N ARG A 198 1.01 13.19 5.56
CA ARG A 198 0.80 14.63 5.68
C ARG A 198 1.52 15.47 4.62
N ALA A 199 2.54 14.90 3.97
CA ALA A 199 3.25 15.52 2.85
C ALA A 199 2.55 15.27 1.50
N ALA A 200 1.53 14.40 1.43
CA ALA A 200 0.85 14.07 0.19
C ALA A 200 0.10 15.27 -0.40
N GLN A 201 0.29 15.46 -1.71
CA GLN A 201 -0.35 16.52 -2.50
C GLN A 201 -1.01 15.89 -3.74
N PRO A 202 -2.14 16.50 -4.24
CA PRO A 202 -2.82 16.05 -5.44
C PRO A 202 -1.96 16.25 -6.70
#